data_3a6a4d7f90943bc4655d6a85c4b5a5c4
#
_entry.id   3a6a4d7f90943bc4655d6a85c4b5a5c4
#
_cell.length_a   1.000
_cell.length_b   1.000
_cell.length_c   1.000
_cell.angle_alpha   90.00
_cell.angle_beta   90.00
_cell.angle_gamma   90.00
#
_symmetry.space_group_name_H-M   'P 1'
#
loop_
_entity.id
_entity.type
_entity.pdbx_description
1 polymer ?
#
loop_
_entity_poly.entity_id
_entity_poly.type
_entity_poly.pdbx_seq_one_letter_code
_entity_poly.pdbx_strand_id
1 'polypeptide(L)'
;MELKNLHGRKARMLLVYPDYTDRDCARKMSGGNYSEGLASISAVLKQGGHHVELLHLLNLHTEEDFKKRLREKGEFDIIGFSIRTTAFPDCQNYIKWTKEVYPDVFIICGSYHCTLVPDEVLAVDGVDCVCVGDGEYPELELCDKMTAGEDYTDTKSLYFKNDD
;
A
#
# COMPACT_ATOMS: atom_id res chain seq x y z
N MET A 1 18.40 -3.93 3.67
CA MET A 1 17.12 -4.48 3.13
C MET A 1 17.42 -5.53 2.06
N GLU A 2 16.93 -6.76 2.21
CA GLU A 2 17.00 -7.76 1.14
C GLU A 2 15.98 -7.43 0.04
N LEU A 3 16.45 -7.36 -1.22
CA LEU A 3 15.59 -7.00 -2.34
C LEU A 3 14.64 -8.13 -2.69
N LYS A 4 13.36 -7.83 -2.79
CA LYS A 4 12.32 -8.78 -3.20
C LYS A 4 12.45 -9.11 -4.70
N ASN A 5 12.58 -10.40 -5.03
CA ASN A 5 12.68 -10.88 -6.40
C ASN A 5 11.53 -11.83 -6.72
N LEU A 6 10.78 -11.53 -7.77
CA LEU A 6 9.62 -12.32 -8.20
C LEU A 6 9.95 -13.35 -9.29
N HIS A 7 11.24 -13.49 -9.64
CA HIS A 7 11.74 -14.52 -10.57
C HIS A 7 10.98 -14.60 -11.90
N GLY A 8 10.70 -13.46 -12.52
CA GLY A 8 9.98 -13.35 -13.79
C GLY A 8 8.45 -13.38 -13.67
N ARG A 9 7.89 -13.67 -12.50
CA ARG A 9 6.45 -13.63 -12.26
C ARG A 9 5.96 -12.20 -12.08
N LYS A 10 4.88 -11.83 -12.76
CA LYS A 10 4.25 -10.52 -12.56
C LYS A 10 3.75 -10.35 -11.12
N ALA A 11 3.91 -9.14 -10.59
CA ALA A 11 3.55 -8.81 -9.22
C ALA A 11 2.04 -8.89 -8.97
N ARG A 12 1.69 -9.30 -7.75
CA ARG A 12 0.33 -9.21 -7.20
C ARG A 12 0.31 -8.13 -6.14
N MET A 13 -0.48 -7.08 -6.36
CA MET A 13 -0.58 -5.92 -5.47
C MET A 13 -2.00 -5.78 -4.92
N LEU A 14 -2.10 -5.56 -3.61
CA LEU A 14 -3.34 -5.18 -2.95
C LEU A 14 -3.25 -3.71 -2.55
N LEU A 15 -4.17 -2.90 -3.06
CA LEU A 15 -4.33 -1.51 -2.62
C LEU A 15 -5.32 -1.46 -1.45
N VAL A 16 -4.89 -0.95 -0.32
CA VAL A 16 -5.72 -0.74 0.88
C VAL A 16 -6.13 0.72 0.93
N TYR A 17 -7.44 0.97 0.90
CA TYR A 17 -8.00 2.31 0.89
C TYR A 17 -8.90 2.56 2.10
N PRO A 18 -8.39 3.17 3.18
CA PRO A 18 -9.20 3.67 4.28
C PRO A 18 -9.98 4.91 3.84
N ASP A 19 -11.29 4.75 3.61
CA ASP A 19 -12.17 5.78 3.04
C ASP A 19 -13.18 6.32 4.06
N TYR A 20 -12.72 6.55 5.26
CA TYR A 20 -13.49 7.24 6.30
C TYR A 20 -12.76 8.51 6.73
N THR A 21 -13.50 9.60 6.91
CA THR A 21 -12.96 10.92 7.25
C THR A 21 -13.07 11.25 8.72
N ASP A 22 -14.00 10.61 9.43
CA ASP A 22 -14.28 10.88 10.83
C ASP A 22 -14.50 9.55 11.56
N ARG A 23 -13.73 9.35 12.64
CA ARG A 23 -13.83 8.16 13.49
C ARG A 23 -15.21 8.03 14.16
N ASP A 24 -15.84 9.17 14.47
CA ASP A 24 -17.14 9.21 15.11
C ASP A 24 -18.30 9.14 14.10
N CYS A 25 -18.08 9.56 12.86
CA CYS A 25 -19.03 9.49 11.75
C CYS A 25 -18.95 8.20 10.93
N ALA A 26 -18.19 7.20 11.35
CA ALA A 26 -18.15 5.85 10.77
C ALA A 26 -19.54 5.15 10.74
N ARG A 27 -20.58 5.89 11.12
CA ARG A 27 -21.98 5.49 11.05
C ARG A 27 -22.56 5.88 9.70
N LYS A 28 -22.56 4.93 8.76
CA LYS A 28 -23.44 4.94 7.59
C LYS A 28 -23.10 5.92 6.47
N MET A 29 -21.93 5.85 5.91
CA MET A 29 -21.83 6.19 4.50
C MET A 29 -22.18 4.95 3.68
N SER A 30 -23.35 4.96 3.07
CA SER A 30 -23.82 3.90 2.16
C SER A 30 -23.19 4.06 0.78
N GLY A 31 -21.88 3.94 0.69
CA GLY A 31 -21.12 4.06 -0.54
C GLY A 31 -19.80 4.80 -0.28
N GLY A 32 -18.69 4.21 -0.66
CA GLY A 32 -17.38 4.83 -0.53
C GLY A 32 -17.14 5.91 -1.58
N ASN A 33 -16.07 6.67 -1.39
CA ASN A 33 -15.62 7.63 -2.38
C ASN A 33 -14.77 6.93 -3.44
N TYR A 34 -14.94 7.35 -4.68
CA TYR A 34 -14.04 6.94 -5.76
C TYR A 34 -12.67 7.60 -5.57
N SER A 35 -11.61 6.82 -5.67
CA SER A 35 -10.23 7.32 -5.66
C SER A 35 -9.67 7.30 -7.08
N GLU A 36 -9.58 8.46 -7.71
CA GLU A 36 -9.00 8.61 -9.05
C GLU A 36 -7.54 8.14 -9.09
N GLY A 37 -6.74 8.51 -8.09
CA GLY A 37 -5.33 8.10 -8.00
C GLY A 37 -5.16 6.59 -7.93
N LEU A 38 -5.91 5.89 -7.04
CA LEU A 38 -5.83 4.43 -6.97
C LEU A 38 -6.36 3.74 -8.23
N ALA A 39 -7.38 4.30 -8.87
CA ALA A 39 -7.88 3.77 -10.14
C ALA A 39 -6.84 3.93 -11.26
N SER A 40 -6.16 5.07 -11.31
CA SER A 40 -5.08 5.34 -12.26
C SER A 40 -3.89 4.41 -12.05
N ILE A 41 -3.40 4.27 -10.82
CA ILE A 41 -2.34 3.31 -10.44
C ILE A 41 -2.74 1.89 -10.86
N SER A 42 -3.95 1.45 -10.48
CA SER A 42 -4.45 0.13 -10.85
C SER A 42 -4.49 -0.10 -12.35
N ALA A 43 -4.89 0.91 -13.14
CA ALA A 43 -4.94 0.83 -14.60
C ALA A 43 -3.53 0.67 -15.21
N VAL A 44 -2.58 1.49 -14.78
CA VAL A 44 -1.19 1.46 -15.26
C VAL A 44 -0.52 0.13 -14.92
N LEU A 45 -0.64 -0.35 -13.69
CA LEU A 45 -0.08 -1.63 -13.27
C LEU A 45 -0.69 -2.81 -14.05
N LYS A 46 -2.01 -2.80 -14.27
CA LYS A 46 -2.69 -3.83 -15.08
C LYS A 46 -2.26 -3.81 -16.54
N GLN A 47 -2.03 -2.62 -17.11
CA GLN A 47 -1.45 -2.50 -18.46
C GLN A 47 -0.02 -3.08 -18.52
N GLY A 48 0.76 -2.96 -17.46
CA GLY A 48 2.05 -3.63 -17.27
C GLY A 48 1.95 -5.15 -17.07
N GLY A 49 0.74 -5.69 -16.99
CA GLY A 49 0.48 -7.14 -16.82
C GLY A 49 0.49 -7.60 -15.36
N HIS A 50 0.57 -6.69 -14.39
CA HIS A 50 0.50 -7.02 -12.98
C HIS A 50 -0.94 -7.24 -12.52
N HIS A 51 -1.12 -8.00 -11.44
CA HIS A 51 -2.43 -8.23 -10.82
C HIS A 51 -2.66 -7.21 -9.70
N VAL A 52 -3.78 -6.50 -9.76
CA VAL A 52 -4.12 -5.48 -8.75
C VAL A 52 -5.53 -5.68 -8.23
N GLU A 53 -5.65 -5.72 -6.91
CA GLU A 53 -6.93 -5.75 -6.20
C GLU A 53 -7.07 -4.55 -5.24
N LEU A 54 -8.28 -4.29 -4.81
CA LEU A 54 -8.61 -3.24 -3.84
C LEU A 54 -9.24 -3.85 -2.58
N LEU A 55 -8.75 -3.43 -1.42
CA LEU A 55 -9.40 -3.57 -0.12
C LEU A 55 -9.92 -2.20 0.31
N HIS A 56 -11.19 -1.93 0.02
CA HIS A 56 -11.84 -0.67 0.37
C HIS A 56 -12.42 -0.75 1.79
N LEU A 57 -11.91 0.08 2.69
CA LEU A 57 -12.33 0.15 4.09
C LEU A 57 -13.23 1.37 4.29
N LEU A 58 -14.54 1.15 4.33
CA LEU A 58 -15.54 2.20 4.50
C LEU A 58 -15.72 2.66 5.95
N ASN A 59 -15.23 1.87 6.90
CA ASN A 59 -15.32 2.12 8.33
C ASN A 59 -14.01 1.75 9.01
N LEU A 60 -13.86 2.20 10.24
CA LEU A 60 -12.81 1.71 11.14
C LEU A 60 -13.05 0.24 11.45
N HIS A 61 -12.01 -0.57 11.35
CA HIS A 61 -12.04 -2.00 11.60
C HIS A 61 -11.26 -2.37 12.85
N THR A 62 -11.76 -3.36 13.59
CA THR A 62 -10.99 -4.02 14.63
C THR A 62 -9.86 -4.86 14.01
N GLU A 63 -8.88 -5.22 14.83
CA GLU A 63 -7.78 -6.10 14.42
C GLU A 63 -8.30 -7.41 13.78
N GLU A 64 -9.25 -8.07 14.48
CA GLU A 64 -9.80 -9.35 14.02
C GLU A 64 -10.51 -9.22 12.67
N ASP A 65 -11.36 -8.19 12.50
CA ASP A 65 -12.09 -7.97 11.26
C ASP A 65 -11.15 -7.61 10.11
N PHE A 66 -10.17 -6.73 10.35
CA PHE A 66 -9.18 -6.38 9.33
C PHE A 66 -8.36 -7.59 8.88
N LYS A 67 -7.81 -8.35 9.83
CA LYS A 67 -7.03 -9.56 9.52
C LYS A 67 -7.86 -10.62 8.78
N LYS A 68 -9.13 -10.76 9.13
CA LYS A 68 -10.06 -11.65 8.41
C LYS A 68 -10.22 -11.21 6.96
N ARG A 69 -10.55 -9.94 6.73
CA ARG A 69 -10.71 -9.37 5.36
C ARG A 69 -9.43 -9.49 4.54
N LEU A 70 -8.28 -9.27 5.17
CA LEU A 70 -6.99 -9.41 4.51
C LEU A 70 -6.74 -10.85 4.05
N ARG A 71 -7.01 -11.84 4.91
CA ARG A 71 -6.89 -13.27 4.56
C ARG A 71 -7.87 -13.71 3.47
N GLU A 72 -9.09 -13.17 3.46
CA GLU A 72 -10.09 -13.42 2.42
C GLU A 72 -9.63 -12.93 1.04
N LYS A 73 -8.77 -11.92 0.98
CA LYS A 73 -8.14 -11.44 -0.26
C LYS A 73 -7.05 -12.39 -0.77
N GLY A 74 -6.42 -13.15 0.11
CA GLY A 74 -5.31 -14.04 -0.21
C GLY A 74 -3.94 -13.36 -0.14
N GLU A 75 -2.93 -14.00 -0.73
CA GLU A 75 -1.54 -13.55 -0.66
C GLU A 75 -1.19 -12.58 -1.78
N PHE A 76 -0.39 -11.58 -1.43
CA PHE A 76 0.13 -10.57 -2.34
C PHE A 76 1.64 -10.39 -2.15
N ASP A 77 2.30 -9.91 -3.19
CA ASP A 77 3.72 -9.57 -3.13
C ASP A 77 3.92 -8.20 -2.50
N ILE A 78 3.01 -7.29 -2.82
CA ILE A 78 3.04 -5.89 -2.40
C ILE A 78 1.66 -5.51 -1.83
N ILE A 79 1.64 -4.81 -0.71
CA ILE A 79 0.44 -4.16 -0.19
C ILE A 79 0.69 -2.67 -0.12
N GLY A 80 -0.11 -1.91 -0.89
CA GLY A 80 -0.05 -0.45 -0.95
C GLY A 80 -1.11 0.19 -0.08
N PHE A 81 -0.72 1.10 0.82
CA PHE A 81 -1.64 1.86 1.66
C PHE A 81 -1.81 3.28 1.13
N SER A 82 -3.04 3.67 0.82
CA SER A 82 -3.39 5.06 0.51
C SER A 82 -3.67 5.82 1.80
N ILE A 83 -2.75 6.66 2.24
CA ILE A 83 -2.79 7.29 3.57
C ILE A 83 -3.18 8.76 3.47
N ARG A 84 -4.36 9.09 3.98
CA ARG A 84 -4.75 10.46 4.30
C ARG A 84 -4.36 10.78 5.75
N THR A 85 -4.06 12.04 6.05
CA THR A 85 -3.62 12.47 7.39
C THR A 85 -4.58 12.02 8.51
N THR A 86 -5.89 12.11 8.27
CA THR A 86 -6.91 11.70 9.23
C THR A 86 -6.95 10.20 9.50
N ALA A 87 -6.51 9.38 8.56
CA ALA A 87 -6.48 7.92 8.67
C ALA A 87 -5.12 7.38 9.12
N PHE A 88 -4.09 8.21 9.19
CA PHE A 88 -2.72 7.76 9.50
C PHE A 88 -2.60 6.98 10.82
N PRO A 89 -3.20 7.41 11.95
CA PRO A 89 -3.12 6.64 13.19
C PRO A 89 -3.70 5.23 13.08
N ASP A 90 -4.74 5.05 12.25
CA ASP A 90 -5.35 3.74 12.03
C ASP A 90 -4.52 2.91 11.06
N CYS A 91 -3.93 3.57 10.03
CA CYS A 91 -3.03 2.91 9.08
C CYS A 91 -1.79 2.29 9.76
N GLN A 92 -1.26 2.91 10.82
CA GLN A 92 -0.17 2.32 11.61
C GLN A 92 -0.57 0.96 12.18
N ASN A 93 -1.79 0.82 12.69
CA ASN A 93 -2.31 -0.45 13.17
C ASN A 93 -2.53 -1.44 12.01
N TYR A 94 -3.11 -1.00 10.89
CA TYR A 94 -3.33 -1.87 9.72
C TYR A 94 -2.01 -2.38 9.14
N ILE A 95 -0.97 -1.57 9.09
CA ILE A 95 0.38 -1.96 8.66
C ILE A 95 0.95 -3.03 9.60
N LYS A 96 0.91 -2.79 10.91
CA LYS A 96 1.33 -3.76 11.92
C LYS A 96 0.59 -5.10 11.75
N TRP A 97 -0.73 -5.07 11.69
CA TRP A 97 -1.56 -6.28 11.55
C TRP A 97 -1.33 -6.98 10.20
N THR A 98 -0.98 -6.23 9.16
CA THR A 98 -0.61 -6.81 7.87
C THR A 98 0.68 -7.61 7.98
N LYS A 99 1.72 -7.07 8.62
CA LYS A 99 2.98 -7.80 8.86
C LYS A 99 2.80 -9.01 9.79
N GLU A 100 1.85 -8.98 10.72
CA GLU A 100 1.52 -10.16 11.56
C GLU A 100 0.85 -11.28 10.75
N VAL A 101 0.10 -10.96 9.70
CA VAL A 101 -0.53 -11.94 8.80
C VAL A 101 0.43 -12.39 7.71
N TYR A 102 1.18 -11.47 7.12
CA TYR A 102 2.10 -11.67 5.99
C TYR A 102 3.46 -11.01 6.30
N PRO A 103 4.35 -11.65 7.06
CA PRO A 103 5.63 -11.06 7.51
C PRO A 103 6.52 -10.57 6.36
N ASP A 104 6.52 -11.32 5.24
CA ASP A 104 7.41 -11.08 4.10
C ASP A 104 6.78 -10.21 3.00
N VAL A 105 5.55 -9.69 3.20
CA VAL A 105 4.92 -8.83 2.23
C VAL A 105 5.62 -7.48 2.17
N PHE A 106 5.84 -6.96 0.97
CA PHE A 106 6.40 -5.62 0.79
C PHE A 106 5.30 -4.58 0.99
N ILE A 107 5.52 -3.60 1.88
CA ILE A 107 4.55 -2.53 2.17
C ILE A 107 5.04 -1.21 1.61
N ILE A 108 4.25 -0.65 0.69
CA ILE A 108 4.40 0.70 0.17
C ILE A 108 3.27 1.61 0.66
N CYS A 109 3.60 2.83 1.04
CA CYS A 109 2.62 3.84 1.47
C CYS A 109 2.64 5.02 0.51
N GLY A 110 1.48 5.55 0.15
CA GLY A 110 1.34 6.69 -0.76
C GLY A 110 0.17 7.60 -0.38
N SER A 111 -0.11 8.59 -1.22
CA SER A 111 -1.15 9.61 -1.07
C SER A 111 -0.68 10.85 -0.28
N TYR A 112 -1.62 11.72 0.10
CA TYR A 112 -1.33 13.06 0.60
C TYR A 112 -0.43 13.10 1.84
N HIS A 113 -0.68 12.25 2.84
CA HIS A 113 0.12 12.24 4.05
C HIS A 113 1.57 11.85 3.78
N CYS A 114 1.76 10.83 2.94
CA CYS A 114 3.07 10.36 2.51
C CYS A 114 3.86 11.44 1.74
N THR A 115 3.17 12.24 0.94
CA THR A 115 3.79 13.35 0.19
C THR A 115 4.21 14.51 1.11
N LEU A 116 3.42 14.78 2.17
CA LEU A 116 3.68 15.90 3.08
C LEU A 116 4.75 15.59 4.13
N VAL A 117 4.75 14.37 4.66
CA VAL A 117 5.61 13.96 5.78
C VAL A 117 6.16 12.54 5.57
N PRO A 118 6.93 12.31 4.49
CA PRO A 118 7.39 10.96 4.12
C PRO A 118 8.22 10.28 5.22
N ASP A 119 9.05 11.03 5.94
CA ASP A 119 9.92 10.49 6.99
C ASP A 119 9.11 9.94 8.17
N GLU A 120 7.99 10.59 8.53
CA GLU A 120 7.09 10.12 9.59
C GLU A 120 6.46 8.77 9.22
N VAL A 121 6.05 8.62 7.96
CA VAL A 121 5.46 7.37 7.46
C VAL A 121 6.52 6.28 7.35
N LEU A 122 7.71 6.61 6.84
CA LEU A 122 8.80 5.65 6.68
C LEU A 122 9.32 5.13 8.03
N ALA A 123 9.20 5.93 9.10
CA ALA A 123 9.55 5.52 10.45
C ALA A 123 8.60 4.45 11.05
N VAL A 124 7.42 4.25 10.46
CA VAL A 124 6.47 3.24 10.94
C VAL A 124 7.04 1.83 10.74
N ASP A 125 6.96 1.01 11.79
CA ASP A 125 7.41 -0.38 11.70
C ASP A 125 6.58 -1.17 10.70
N GLY A 126 7.28 -1.86 9.79
CA GLY A 126 6.67 -2.64 8.73
C GLY A 126 6.47 -1.90 7.41
N VAL A 127 6.70 -0.58 7.36
CA VAL A 127 6.77 0.15 6.07
C VAL A 127 8.13 -0.11 5.44
N ASP A 128 8.13 -0.53 4.19
CA ASP A 128 9.34 -0.78 3.41
C ASP A 128 9.66 0.39 2.47
N CYS A 129 8.62 1.07 1.97
CA CYS A 129 8.75 2.15 0.99
C CYS A 129 7.64 3.20 1.12
N VAL A 130 7.98 4.46 0.81
CA VAL A 130 7.03 5.58 0.70
C VAL A 130 7.10 6.17 -0.70
N CYS A 131 5.94 6.30 -1.36
CA CYS A 131 5.80 7.01 -2.62
C CYS A 131 5.41 8.47 -2.38
N VAL A 132 6.19 9.40 -2.90
CA VAL A 132 5.96 10.85 -2.81
C VAL A 132 5.49 11.38 -4.16
N GLY A 133 4.30 11.98 -4.18
CA GLY A 133 3.66 12.46 -5.40
C GLY A 133 2.85 11.38 -6.12
N ASP A 134 2.89 11.42 -7.46
CA ASP A 134 2.13 10.51 -8.31
C ASP A 134 2.76 9.12 -8.35
N GLY A 135 1.95 8.08 -8.13
CA GLY A 135 2.43 6.70 -7.93
C GLY A 135 2.42 5.83 -9.19
N GLU A 136 1.76 6.23 -10.27
CA GLU A 136 1.49 5.38 -11.44
C GLU A 136 2.75 4.75 -12.03
N TYR A 137 3.72 5.58 -12.39
CA TYR A 137 4.96 5.11 -13.01
C TYR A 137 5.99 4.59 -12.00
N PRO A 138 6.19 5.23 -10.83
CA PRO A 138 7.08 4.68 -9.80
C PRO A 138 6.67 3.28 -9.34
N GLU A 139 5.38 3.03 -9.13
CA GLU A 139 4.90 1.71 -8.70
C GLU A 139 4.96 0.69 -9.84
N LEU A 140 4.77 1.10 -11.10
CA LEU A 140 4.99 0.22 -12.25
C LEU A 140 6.47 -0.17 -12.36
N GLU A 141 7.38 0.78 -12.27
CA GLU A 141 8.83 0.53 -12.30
C GLU A 141 9.27 -0.39 -11.17
N LEU A 142 8.77 -0.16 -9.93
CA LEU A 142 8.99 -1.03 -8.79
C LEU A 142 8.57 -2.48 -9.09
N CYS A 143 7.34 -2.67 -9.58
CA CYS A 143 6.80 -3.98 -9.90
C CYS A 143 7.57 -4.69 -11.03
N ASP A 144 7.96 -3.96 -12.06
CA ASP A 144 8.73 -4.50 -13.18
C ASP A 144 10.15 -4.89 -12.75
N LYS A 145 10.84 -4.06 -11.97
CA LYS A 145 12.17 -4.35 -11.41
C LYS A 145 12.11 -5.56 -10.46
N MET A 146 11.11 -5.64 -9.56
CA MET A 146 10.91 -6.83 -8.72
C MET A 146 10.67 -8.09 -9.57
N THR A 147 9.92 -7.98 -10.66
CA THR A 147 9.69 -9.09 -11.60
C THR A 147 10.99 -9.55 -12.26
N ALA A 148 11.83 -8.62 -12.68
CA ALA A 148 13.12 -8.89 -13.33
C ALA A 148 14.21 -9.30 -12.33
N GLY A 149 14.03 -9.06 -11.03
CA GLY A 149 15.06 -9.27 -10.01
C GLY A 149 16.16 -8.20 -10.06
N GLU A 150 15.79 -7.00 -10.51
CA GLU A 150 16.67 -5.84 -10.61
C GLU A 150 16.60 -4.98 -9.33
N ASP A 151 17.60 -4.13 -9.14
CA ASP A 151 17.60 -3.15 -8.07
C ASP A 151 16.55 -2.06 -8.36
N TYR A 152 15.64 -1.87 -7.42
CA TYR A 152 14.57 -0.87 -7.50
C TYR A 152 14.76 0.29 -6.52
N THR A 153 15.85 0.32 -5.76
CA THR A 153 16.08 1.34 -4.73
C THR A 153 16.38 2.73 -5.31
N ASP A 154 16.72 2.81 -6.60
CA ASP A 154 16.96 4.05 -7.34
C ASP A 154 15.71 4.60 -8.05
N THR A 155 14.55 3.95 -7.91
CA THR A 155 13.29 4.38 -8.52
C THR A 155 12.90 5.76 -7.99
N LYS A 156 12.71 6.71 -8.90
CA LYS A 156 12.35 8.10 -8.54
C LYS A 156 11.02 8.15 -7.81
N SER A 157 10.87 9.10 -6.90
CA SER A 157 9.69 9.30 -6.05
C SER A 157 9.46 8.19 -5.02
N LEU A 158 10.27 7.15 -4.98
CA LEU A 158 10.22 6.11 -3.96
C LEU A 158 11.35 6.31 -2.94
N TYR A 159 10.98 6.31 -1.67
CA TYR A 159 11.89 6.43 -0.54
C TYR A 159 11.84 5.14 0.25
N PHE A 160 12.98 4.48 0.39
CA PHE A 160 13.10 3.18 1.04
C PHE A 160 13.64 3.32 2.45
N LYS A 161 13.21 2.41 3.34
CA LYS A 161 13.74 2.33 4.70
C LYS A 161 15.18 1.84 4.63
N ASN A 162 16.12 2.66 5.11
CA ASN A 162 17.52 2.27 5.22
C ASN A 162 17.73 1.45 6.50
N ASP A 163 18.67 0.51 6.45
CA ASP A 163 19.07 -0.34 7.59
C ASP A 163 20.10 0.39 8.50
N ASP A 164 19.93 1.71 8.76
CA ASP A 164 20.82 2.48 9.65
C ASP A 164 20.40 2.36 11.12
#